data_457516aa20cc42fe913bb10f6ea97ca0
#
_entry.id   457516aa20cc42fe913bb10f6ea97ca0
#
_cell.length_a   1.000
_cell.length_b   1.000
_cell.length_c   1.000
_cell.angle_alpha   90.00
_cell.angle_beta   90.00
_cell.angle_gamma   90.00
#
_symmetry.space_group_name_H-M   'P 1'
#
loop_
_entity.id
_entity.type
_entity.pdbx_description
1 polymer ?
#
loop_
_entity_poly.entity_id
_entity_poly.type
_entity_poly.pdbx_seq_one_letter_code
_entity_poly.pdbx_strand_id
1 'polypeptide(L)'
;MAQVNKRILIVDDEKDVGRTLKLILENYGFDIDSFTDPVVALEKFKPNLYDLTILDIRMPKINGFELYQQLKSRDPKIKTLFISALSYLTAYKTHNSKLYPIEGERQFIKKPVTNKELLEQVYSMVR
;
A
#
# COMPACT_ATOMS: atom_id res chain seq x y z
N MET A 1 -9.71 28.68 -1.54
CA MET A 1 -9.12 27.77 -2.52
C MET A 1 -9.31 26.33 -2.06
N ALA A 2 -9.90 25.51 -2.89
CA ALA A 2 -10.15 24.13 -2.52
C ALA A 2 -8.84 23.34 -2.47
N GLN A 3 -8.61 22.63 -1.39
CA GLN A 3 -7.52 21.68 -1.32
C GLN A 3 -7.96 20.38 -1.97
N VAL A 4 -7.11 19.86 -2.85
CA VAL A 4 -7.32 18.52 -3.42
C VAL A 4 -6.75 17.53 -2.42
N ASN A 5 -7.61 16.66 -1.92
CA ASN A 5 -7.17 15.63 -0.98
C ASN A 5 -6.27 14.63 -1.70
N LYS A 6 -5.25 14.15 -1.00
CA LYS A 6 -4.46 13.04 -1.49
C LYS A 6 -5.30 11.76 -1.48
N ARG A 7 -5.15 10.95 -2.51
CA ARG A 7 -5.90 9.71 -2.65
C ARG A 7 -4.99 8.51 -2.47
N ILE A 8 -5.44 7.56 -1.66
CA ILE A 8 -4.66 6.38 -1.29
C ILE A 8 -5.46 5.12 -1.63
N LEU A 9 -4.79 4.17 -2.26
CA LEU A 9 -5.33 2.84 -2.51
C LEU A 9 -4.83 1.91 -1.41
N ILE A 10 -5.75 1.17 -0.79
CA ILE A 10 -5.40 0.15 0.21
C ILE A 10 -5.85 -1.21 -0.31
N VAL A 11 -4.94 -2.18 -0.28
CA VAL A 11 -5.27 -3.56 -0.62
C VAL A 11 -4.76 -4.48 0.49
N ASP A 12 -5.67 -5.08 1.23
CA ASP A 12 -5.37 -5.99 2.34
C ASP A 12 -6.49 -7.02 2.42
N ASP A 13 -6.15 -8.30 2.33
CA ASP A 13 -7.15 -9.37 2.37
C ASP A 13 -7.80 -9.54 3.74
N GLU A 14 -7.19 -9.01 4.79
CA GLU A 14 -7.79 -8.94 6.11
C GLU A 14 -8.74 -7.74 6.16
N LYS A 15 -10.03 -8.01 6.09
CA LYS A 15 -11.06 -6.97 6.01
C LYS A 15 -10.97 -5.95 7.13
N ASP A 16 -10.71 -6.42 8.35
CA ASP A 16 -10.66 -5.53 9.52
C ASP A 16 -9.44 -4.60 9.47
N VAL A 17 -8.31 -5.08 8.96
CA VAL A 17 -7.11 -4.25 8.81
C VAL A 17 -7.38 -3.14 7.80
N GLY A 18 -7.89 -3.48 6.63
CA GLY A 18 -8.22 -2.50 5.60
C GLY A 18 -9.21 -1.46 6.07
N ARG A 19 -10.24 -1.89 6.78
CA ARG A 19 -11.25 -0.98 7.34
C ARG A 19 -10.63 -0.02 8.35
N THR A 20 -9.79 -0.53 9.23
CA THR A 20 -9.14 0.28 10.26
C THR A 20 -8.23 1.32 9.64
N LEU A 21 -7.39 0.93 8.68
CA LEU A 21 -6.51 1.86 7.98
C LEU A 21 -7.30 2.93 7.25
N LYS A 22 -8.38 2.53 6.59
CA LYS A 22 -9.26 3.47 5.88
C LYS A 22 -9.84 4.51 6.83
N LEU A 23 -10.38 4.08 7.97
CA LEU A 23 -10.99 4.99 8.94
C LEU A 23 -9.97 5.99 9.49
N ILE A 24 -8.78 5.50 9.82
CA ILE A 24 -7.72 6.37 10.34
C ILE A 24 -7.36 7.43 9.30
N LEU A 25 -7.09 7.01 8.08
CA LEU A 25 -6.62 7.93 7.04
C LEU A 25 -7.71 8.89 6.58
N GLU A 26 -8.95 8.44 6.47
CA GLU A 26 -10.05 9.34 6.15
C GLU A 26 -10.23 10.40 7.22
N ASN A 27 -10.00 10.04 8.48
CA ASN A 27 -10.09 10.98 9.59
C ASN A 27 -9.03 12.09 9.50
N TYR A 28 -7.95 11.84 8.80
CA TYR A 28 -6.89 12.83 8.55
C TYR A 28 -7.00 13.50 7.18
N GLY A 29 -8.12 13.34 6.50
CA GLY A 29 -8.42 14.08 5.28
C GLY A 29 -8.00 13.40 3.98
N PHE A 30 -7.60 12.13 4.00
CA PHE A 30 -7.27 11.40 2.78
C PHE A 30 -8.51 10.79 2.16
N ASP A 31 -8.53 10.72 0.84
CA ASP A 31 -9.54 9.95 0.10
C ASP A 31 -9.03 8.53 -0.09
N ILE A 32 -9.82 7.55 0.31
CA ILE A 32 -9.37 6.15 0.36
C ILE A 32 -10.25 5.26 -0.49
N ASP A 33 -9.61 4.47 -1.35
CA ASP A 33 -10.23 3.31 -1.99
C ASP A 33 -9.61 2.07 -1.38
N SER A 34 -10.42 1.16 -0.83
CA SER A 34 -9.94 -0.01 -0.12
C SER A 34 -10.54 -1.28 -0.73
N PHE A 35 -9.68 -2.28 -0.94
CA PHE A 35 -10.07 -3.56 -1.52
C PHE A 35 -9.50 -4.70 -0.68
N THR A 36 -10.27 -5.78 -0.55
CA THR A 36 -9.80 -7.02 0.08
C THR A 36 -9.27 -8.01 -0.97
N ASP A 37 -9.71 -7.90 -2.22
CA ASP A 37 -9.31 -8.79 -3.30
C ASP A 37 -8.32 -8.05 -4.21
N PRO A 38 -7.07 -8.52 -4.31
CA PRO A 38 -6.07 -7.86 -5.15
C PRO A 38 -6.41 -7.89 -6.64
N VAL A 39 -7.14 -8.90 -7.09
CA VAL A 39 -7.56 -8.97 -8.51
C VAL A 39 -8.56 -7.86 -8.81
N VAL A 40 -9.52 -7.64 -7.92
CA VAL A 40 -10.50 -6.56 -8.08
C VAL A 40 -9.80 -5.20 -8.01
N ALA A 41 -8.84 -5.05 -7.10
CA ALA A 41 -8.07 -3.81 -7.00
C ALA A 41 -7.36 -3.51 -8.32
N LEU A 42 -6.75 -4.53 -8.91
CA LEU A 42 -6.03 -4.39 -10.18
C LEU A 42 -6.98 -4.02 -11.32
N GLU A 43 -8.15 -4.64 -11.39
CA GLU A 43 -9.16 -4.33 -12.41
C GLU A 43 -9.65 -2.89 -12.33
N LYS A 44 -9.78 -2.37 -11.11
CA LYS A 44 -10.32 -1.02 -10.88
C LYS A 44 -9.24 0.06 -10.80
N PHE A 45 -7.99 -0.33 -10.83
CA PHE A 45 -6.88 0.61 -10.74
C PHE A 45 -6.87 1.56 -11.94
N LYS A 46 -6.66 2.85 -11.65
CA LYS A 46 -6.51 3.89 -12.68
C LYS A 46 -5.16 4.57 -12.51
N PRO A 47 -4.33 4.61 -13.57
CA PRO A 47 -3.06 5.33 -13.51
C PRO A 47 -3.25 6.81 -13.18
N ASN A 48 -2.30 7.36 -12.45
CA ASN A 48 -2.27 8.77 -12.06
C ASN A 48 -3.39 9.20 -11.10
N LEU A 49 -4.14 8.25 -10.56
CA LEU A 49 -5.22 8.56 -9.61
C LEU A 49 -4.73 8.60 -8.16
N TYR A 50 -3.78 7.73 -7.82
CA TYR A 50 -3.37 7.56 -6.43
C TYR A 50 -2.02 8.20 -6.15
N ASP A 51 -1.93 8.87 -5.01
CA ASP A 51 -0.69 9.45 -4.50
C ASP A 51 0.14 8.43 -3.73
N LEU A 52 -0.52 7.36 -3.26
CA LEU A 52 0.12 6.30 -2.48
C LEU A 52 -0.71 5.04 -2.59
N THR A 53 -0.04 3.89 -2.60
CA THR A 53 -0.71 2.60 -2.42
C THR A 53 -0.18 1.94 -1.14
N ILE A 54 -1.08 1.34 -0.37
CA ILE A 54 -0.74 0.57 0.82
C ILE A 54 -1.13 -0.87 0.53
N LEU A 55 -0.16 -1.75 0.47
CA LEU A 55 -0.37 -3.13 0.03
C LEU A 55 0.07 -4.11 1.12
N ASP A 56 -0.82 -5.04 1.46
CA ASP A 56 -0.44 -6.20 2.26
C ASP A 56 0.40 -7.12 1.38
N ILE A 57 1.44 -7.71 1.95
CA ILE A 57 2.33 -8.58 1.19
C ILE A 57 1.70 -9.95 0.97
N ARG A 58 1.17 -10.55 2.03
CA ARG A 58 0.63 -11.91 1.97
C ARG A 58 -0.86 -11.90 1.68
N MET A 59 -1.20 -12.17 0.44
CA MET A 59 -2.59 -12.27 -0.01
C MET A 59 -2.75 -13.48 -0.93
N PRO A 60 -3.95 -14.08 -0.97
CA PRO A 60 -4.22 -15.15 -1.93
C PRO A 60 -4.25 -14.62 -3.37
N LYS A 61 -4.02 -15.49 -4.34
CA LYS A 61 -4.05 -15.20 -5.78
C LYS A 61 -2.85 -14.37 -6.24
N ILE A 62 -2.73 -13.13 -5.77
CA ILE A 62 -1.64 -12.21 -6.11
C ILE A 62 -1.10 -11.66 -4.80
N ASN A 63 0.20 -11.84 -4.53
CA ASN A 63 0.78 -11.22 -3.34
C ASN A 63 1.07 -9.74 -3.56
N GLY A 64 1.43 -9.02 -2.48
CA GLY A 64 1.63 -7.59 -2.56
C GLY A 64 2.73 -7.17 -3.52
N PHE A 65 3.78 -7.97 -3.68
CA PHE A 65 4.87 -7.65 -4.59
C PHE A 65 4.48 -7.82 -6.05
N GLU A 66 3.75 -8.89 -6.33
CA GLU A 66 3.22 -9.11 -7.68
C GLU A 66 2.25 -8.00 -8.06
N LEU A 67 1.39 -7.61 -7.12
CA LEU A 67 0.46 -6.51 -7.33
C LEU A 67 1.23 -5.20 -7.55
N TYR A 68 2.23 -4.92 -6.73
CA TYR A 68 3.09 -3.74 -6.89
C TYR A 68 3.69 -3.66 -8.28
N GLN A 69 4.26 -4.77 -8.76
CA GLN A 69 4.87 -4.78 -10.09
C GLN A 69 3.87 -4.46 -11.19
N GLN A 70 2.67 -4.98 -11.09
CA GLN A 70 1.64 -4.70 -12.08
C GLN A 70 1.13 -3.27 -12.01
N LEU A 71 0.95 -2.73 -10.80
CA LEU A 71 0.55 -1.33 -10.65
C LEU A 71 1.64 -0.39 -11.15
N LYS A 72 2.90 -0.69 -10.85
CA LYS A 72 4.03 0.13 -11.29
C LYS A 72 4.20 0.11 -12.80
N SER A 73 3.88 -0.99 -13.46
CA SER A 73 3.93 -1.05 -14.92
C SER A 73 2.89 -0.14 -15.57
N ARG A 74 1.79 0.12 -14.88
CA ARG A 74 0.72 1.00 -15.36
C ARG A 74 0.92 2.45 -14.93
N ASP A 75 1.58 2.65 -13.80
CA ASP A 75 1.85 3.97 -13.24
C ASP A 75 3.25 3.97 -12.62
N PRO A 76 4.29 4.29 -13.40
CA PRO A 76 5.68 4.24 -12.92
C PRO A 76 5.99 5.18 -11.75
N LYS A 77 5.15 6.16 -11.50
CA LYS A 77 5.35 7.14 -10.41
C LYS A 77 4.74 6.70 -9.10
N ILE A 78 4.12 5.53 -9.06
CA ILE A 78 3.39 5.09 -7.87
C ILE A 78 4.33 4.88 -6.70
N LYS A 79 3.93 5.38 -5.54
CA LYS A 79 4.63 5.18 -4.27
C LYS A 79 3.92 4.10 -3.51
N THR A 80 4.65 3.24 -2.83
CA THR A 80 4.04 2.08 -2.18
C THR A 80 4.56 1.87 -0.77
N LEU A 81 3.62 1.69 0.15
CA LEU A 81 3.87 1.29 1.52
C LEU A 81 3.40 -0.14 1.68
N PHE A 82 4.33 -1.06 1.93
CA PHE A 82 4.01 -2.46 2.18
C PHE A 82 3.77 -2.69 3.67
N ILE A 83 2.76 -3.48 3.98
CA ILE A 83 2.50 -3.89 5.36
C ILE A 83 2.45 -5.41 5.42
N SER A 84 3.02 -6.02 6.45
CA SER A 84 2.98 -7.47 6.61
C SER A 84 3.46 -7.90 8.00
N ALA A 85 3.21 -9.17 8.33
CA ALA A 85 3.80 -9.78 9.51
C ALA A 85 5.32 -9.82 9.40
N LEU A 86 6.01 -9.64 10.53
CA LEU A 86 7.46 -9.56 10.55
C LEU A 86 8.16 -10.75 9.92
N SER A 87 7.71 -11.97 10.25
CA SER A 87 8.32 -13.19 9.75
C SER A 87 8.30 -13.26 8.24
N TYR A 88 7.18 -12.89 7.65
CA TYR A 88 7.03 -12.90 6.20
C TYR A 88 7.90 -11.83 5.54
N LEU A 89 7.93 -10.66 6.12
CA LEU A 89 8.74 -9.55 5.63
C LEU A 89 10.23 -9.87 5.67
N THR A 90 10.70 -10.49 6.76
CA THR A 90 12.09 -10.88 6.92
C THR A 90 12.48 -11.95 5.88
N ALA A 91 11.64 -12.96 5.70
CA ALA A 91 11.89 -14.00 4.72
C ALA A 91 12.03 -13.41 3.33
N TYR A 92 11.14 -12.51 2.98
CA TYR A 92 11.19 -11.86 1.67
C TYR A 92 12.43 -11.01 1.48
N LYS A 93 12.78 -10.19 2.45
CA LYS A 93 13.98 -9.35 2.37
C LYS A 93 15.26 -10.16 2.25
N THR A 94 15.30 -11.32 2.91
CA THR A 94 16.49 -12.16 2.92
C THR A 94 16.64 -12.96 1.63
N HIS A 95 15.54 -13.54 1.13
CA HIS A 95 15.60 -14.50 0.03
C HIS A 95 15.27 -13.92 -1.33
N ASN A 96 14.59 -12.78 -1.38
CA ASN A 96 14.09 -12.20 -2.62
C ASN A 96 14.48 -10.75 -2.80
N SER A 97 15.69 -10.38 -2.39
CA SER A 97 16.18 -9.02 -2.53
C SER A 97 16.14 -8.51 -3.98
N LYS A 98 16.25 -9.42 -4.94
CA LYS A 98 16.14 -9.07 -6.37
C LYS A 98 14.72 -8.76 -6.82
N LEU A 99 13.71 -9.26 -6.10
CA LEU A 99 12.32 -8.94 -6.38
C LEU A 99 11.93 -7.58 -5.85
N TYR A 100 12.82 -6.97 -5.08
CA TYR A 100 12.68 -5.62 -4.59
C TYR A 100 13.72 -4.75 -5.24
N PRO A 101 13.50 -4.31 -6.46
CA PRO A 101 14.40 -3.30 -6.98
C PRO A 101 14.35 -2.12 -6.02
N ILE A 102 15.52 -1.63 -5.67
CA ILE A 102 15.65 -0.52 -4.72
C ILE A 102 15.10 0.76 -5.34
N GLU A 103 14.69 0.69 -6.59
CA GLU A 103 14.19 1.83 -7.33
C GLU A 103 12.74 2.12 -7.02
N GLY A 104 12.42 3.38 -6.87
CA GLY A 104 11.08 3.86 -6.58
C GLY A 104 10.87 4.05 -5.09
N GLU A 105 9.87 4.86 -4.77
CA GLU A 105 9.57 5.15 -3.37
C GLU A 105 8.68 4.06 -2.80
N ARG A 106 9.26 3.28 -1.92
CA ARG A 106 8.55 2.24 -1.20
C ARG A 106 9.13 2.09 0.18
N GLN A 107 8.26 1.76 1.10
CA GLN A 107 8.60 1.55 2.49
C GLN A 107 7.87 0.34 3.03
N PHE A 108 8.25 -0.11 4.21
CA PHE A 108 7.68 -1.31 4.84
C PHE A 108 7.28 -1.00 6.27
N ILE A 109 6.09 -1.45 6.67
CA ILE A 109 5.65 -1.42 8.05
C ILE A 109 5.27 -2.83 8.48
N LYS A 110 5.70 -3.19 9.68
CA LYS A 110 5.37 -4.47 10.30
C LYS A 110 4.00 -4.40 10.97
N LYS A 111 3.19 -5.43 10.80
CA LYS A 111 1.94 -5.59 11.58
C LYS A 111 2.27 -6.05 13.01
N PRO A 112 1.53 -5.61 14.02
CA PRO A 112 0.38 -4.71 13.96
C PRO A 112 0.81 -3.27 13.72
N VAL A 113 0.06 -2.55 12.89
CA VAL A 113 0.38 -1.17 12.52
C VAL A 113 -0.20 -0.22 13.56
N THR A 114 0.64 0.63 14.14
CA THR A 114 0.15 1.67 15.05
C THR A 114 -0.26 2.89 14.25
N ASN A 115 -1.18 3.68 14.81
CA ASN A 115 -1.61 4.93 14.15
C ASN A 115 -0.42 5.86 13.91
N LYS A 116 0.48 5.93 14.88
CA LYS A 116 1.66 6.79 14.78
C LYS A 116 2.56 6.38 13.61
N GLU A 117 2.91 5.09 13.53
CA GLU A 117 3.75 4.60 12.44
C GLU A 117 3.10 4.81 11.08
N LEU A 118 1.80 4.50 10.98
CA LEU A 118 1.06 4.67 9.76
C LEU A 118 1.11 6.11 9.28
N LEU A 119 0.76 7.04 10.16
CA LEU A 119 0.71 8.46 9.81
C LEU A 119 2.08 9.02 9.47
N GLU A 120 3.11 8.66 10.23
CA GLU A 120 4.48 9.09 9.94
C GLU A 120 4.92 8.65 8.55
N GLN A 121 4.68 7.38 8.21
CA GLN A 121 5.08 6.85 6.91
C GLN A 121 4.25 7.45 5.78
N VAL A 122 2.94 7.54 5.97
CA VAL A 122 2.07 8.12 4.93
C VAL A 122 2.46 9.57 4.65
N TYR A 123 2.60 10.39 5.68
CA TYR A 123 2.97 11.79 5.47
C TYR A 123 4.35 11.94 4.83
N SER A 124 5.31 11.09 5.17
CA SER A 124 6.63 11.16 4.55
C SER A 124 6.57 10.81 3.07
N MET A 125 5.63 9.95 2.65
CA MET A 125 5.56 9.47 1.27
C MET A 125 4.67 10.33 0.35
N VAL A 126 3.67 11.01 0.90
CA VAL A 126 2.74 11.80 0.06
C VAL A 126 3.12 13.26 -0.09
N ARG A 127 4.23 13.66 0.45
CA ARG A 127 4.69 15.05 0.32
C ARG A 127 4.87 15.48 -1.11
#